data_ea37c68854ad0d6bd6865bc50d7b76a8
#
_entry.id   ea37c68854ad0d6bd6865bc50d7b76a8
#
_cell.length_a   1.000
_cell.length_b   1.000
_cell.length_c   1.000
_cell.angle_alpha   90.00
_cell.angle_beta   90.00
_cell.angle_gamma   90.00
#
_symmetry.space_group_name_H-M   'P 1'
#
loop_
_entity.id
_entity.type
_entity.pdbx_description
1 polymer ?
#
loop_
_entity_poly.entity_id
_entity_poly.type
_entity_poly.pdbx_seq_one_letter_code
_entity_poly.pdbx_strand_id
1 'polypeptide(L)'
;MTDSNAVSDGIGTVAIVGSGTMGAQIGALIAVRGRNVRIHDASPEALDRAKTRIDKEILPAIIGPSSSLPELQAARNRITYAGLLQEAVTGVDLVIEAVKEDLDVKREVFADLSRFAPNAILATNSSSIPCAQFADVVTNPERLLNMHFFAPIWVRTMLELMSSGSTTDDILQRMKAFGDSLGLVTPIVHGQSKGFIINRIWRAVKRESLRVVDEGVASAEDVDRLWMLFFQTGYAPFGIMDMVGLDVVRDIEWSYQRETDDPTDKPSGILLKMIEAGKLGEKSGQGFYSHPNPAYSQASFLLGPTSASPDE
;
A
#
# COMPACT_ATOMS: atom_id res chain seq x y z
N MET A 1 -29.62 -7.65 14.79
CA MET A 1 -29.05 -8.28 16.00
C MET A 1 -27.58 -7.91 15.96
N THR A 2 -27.18 -6.92 16.76
CA THR A 2 -25.77 -6.47 16.87
C THR A 2 -25.08 -7.50 17.78
N ASP A 3 -24.10 -8.20 17.23
CA ASP A 3 -23.26 -9.15 17.97
C ASP A 3 -22.54 -8.40 19.11
N SER A 4 -23.00 -8.60 20.34
CA SER A 4 -22.50 -7.93 21.55
C SER A 4 -21.15 -8.47 22.04
N ASN A 5 -20.42 -9.24 21.22
CA ASN A 5 -19.09 -9.78 21.50
C ASN A 5 -17.99 -9.17 20.60
N ALA A 6 -18.16 -7.96 20.08
CA ALA A 6 -17.07 -7.30 19.36
C ALA A 6 -15.88 -7.06 20.32
N VAL A 7 -14.74 -7.64 20.00
CA VAL A 7 -13.48 -7.40 20.72
C VAL A 7 -13.18 -5.91 20.67
N SER A 8 -13.06 -5.25 21.81
CA SER A 8 -12.62 -3.84 21.87
C SER A 8 -11.16 -3.79 21.44
N ASP A 9 -10.85 -2.98 20.43
CA ASP A 9 -9.47 -2.80 19.98
C ASP A 9 -8.56 -2.10 21.02
N GLY A 10 -9.14 -1.33 21.96
CA GLY A 10 -8.41 -0.62 23.02
C GLY A 10 -7.41 0.42 22.50
N ILE A 11 -7.53 0.88 21.26
CA ILE A 11 -6.61 1.83 20.63
C ILE A 11 -7.21 3.24 20.68
N GLY A 12 -6.66 4.14 21.47
CA GLY A 12 -7.06 5.54 21.58
C GLY A 12 -6.11 6.49 20.86
N THR A 13 -4.82 6.21 20.93
CA THR A 13 -3.77 7.06 20.35
C THR A 13 -2.80 6.24 19.51
N VAL A 14 -2.57 6.71 18.28
CA VAL A 14 -1.69 6.04 17.31
C VAL A 14 -0.55 7.00 16.92
N ALA A 15 0.67 6.49 16.87
CA ALA A 15 1.80 7.19 16.27
C ALA A 15 2.04 6.67 14.86
N ILE A 16 2.30 7.58 13.92
CA ILE A 16 2.75 7.29 12.56
C ILE A 16 4.20 7.74 12.44
N VAL A 17 5.09 6.84 12.08
CA VAL A 17 6.52 7.09 11.89
C VAL A 17 6.84 6.98 10.40
N GLY A 18 7.16 8.13 9.81
CA GLY A 18 7.26 8.32 8.37
C GLY A 18 6.00 9.01 7.82
N SER A 19 6.16 10.25 7.35
CA SER A 19 5.08 11.11 6.86
C SER A 19 4.93 11.11 5.34
N GLY A 20 5.50 10.11 4.67
CA GLY A 20 5.39 9.92 3.24
C GLY A 20 3.95 9.68 2.77
N THR A 21 3.82 9.17 1.53
CA THR A 21 2.49 8.96 0.91
C THR A 21 1.58 8.08 1.78
N MET A 22 2.09 6.95 2.28
CA MET A 22 1.27 6.03 3.09
C MET A 22 1.03 6.56 4.49
N GLY A 23 2.08 7.03 5.19
CA GLY A 23 1.93 7.51 6.57
C GLY A 23 0.94 8.68 6.69
N ALA A 24 0.97 9.61 5.75
CA ALA A 24 0.01 10.72 5.71
C ALA A 24 -1.44 10.23 5.52
N GLN A 25 -1.67 9.26 4.62
CA GLN A 25 -3.00 8.71 4.36
C GLN A 25 -3.51 7.86 5.54
N ILE A 26 -2.65 7.02 6.12
CA ILE A 26 -3.00 6.19 7.28
C ILE A 26 -3.36 7.07 8.48
N GLY A 27 -2.51 8.07 8.80
CA GLY A 27 -2.78 9.00 9.89
C GLY A 27 -4.09 9.78 9.72
N ALA A 28 -4.36 10.26 8.50
CA ALA A 28 -5.60 10.96 8.19
C ALA A 28 -6.84 10.06 8.35
N LEU A 29 -6.79 8.82 7.83
CA LEU A 29 -7.89 7.86 8.00
C LEU A 29 -8.20 7.61 9.48
N ILE A 30 -7.17 7.33 10.28
CA ILE A 30 -7.30 7.04 11.71
C ILE A 30 -7.94 8.24 12.44
N ALA A 31 -7.52 9.47 12.11
CA ALA A 31 -8.07 10.69 12.68
C ALA A 31 -9.54 10.93 12.29
N VAL A 32 -9.91 10.68 11.03
CA VAL A 32 -11.31 10.72 10.55
C VAL A 32 -12.18 9.72 11.31
N ARG A 33 -11.63 8.56 11.65
CA ARG A 33 -12.32 7.52 12.44
C ARG A 33 -12.29 7.78 13.96
N GLY A 34 -11.89 8.98 14.38
CA GLY A 34 -12.07 9.47 15.76
C GLY A 34 -10.92 9.16 16.72
N ARG A 35 -9.78 8.63 16.25
CA ARG A 35 -8.61 8.36 17.11
C ARG A 35 -7.62 9.51 17.09
N ASN A 36 -6.86 9.68 18.17
CA ASN A 36 -5.76 10.64 18.20
C ASN A 36 -4.55 10.12 17.44
N VAL A 37 -3.90 10.98 16.68
CA VAL A 37 -2.77 10.63 15.82
C VAL A 37 -1.60 11.57 16.08
N ARG A 38 -0.41 11.01 16.24
CA ARG A 38 0.85 11.75 16.26
C ARG A 38 1.69 11.34 15.07
N ILE A 39 2.03 12.28 14.20
CA ILE A 39 2.82 12.01 13.00
C ILE A 39 4.24 12.53 13.22
N HIS A 40 5.22 11.68 12.94
CA HIS A 40 6.64 12.01 12.98
C HIS A 40 7.30 11.69 11.64
N ASP A 41 8.27 12.53 11.28
CA ASP A 41 9.23 12.28 10.21
C ASP A 41 10.60 12.83 10.63
N ALA A 42 11.67 12.17 10.19
CA ALA A 42 13.03 12.64 10.44
C ALA A 42 13.36 13.93 9.67
N SER A 43 12.64 14.22 8.56
CA SER A 43 12.72 15.48 7.80
C SER A 43 11.59 16.42 8.19
N PRO A 44 11.91 17.59 8.78
CA PRO A 44 10.91 18.64 9.04
C PRO A 44 10.15 19.06 7.78
N GLU A 45 10.83 19.13 6.64
CA GLU A 45 10.23 19.51 5.35
C GLU A 45 9.24 18.44 4.85
N ALA A 46 9.52 17.14 5.11
CA ALA A 46 8.58 16.06 4.80
C ALA A 46 7.33 16.18 5.67
N LEU A 47 7.49 16.50 6.95
CA LEU A 47 6.40 16.68 7.89
C LEU A 47 5.50 17.87 7.50
N ASP A 48 6.08 19.00 7.09
CA ASP A 48 5.33 20.17 6.62
C ASP A 48 4.58 19.90 5.30
N ARG A 49 5.21 19.17 4.37
CA ARG A 49 4.53 18.72 3.15
C ARG A 49 3.36 17.79 3.48
N ALA A 50 3.55 16.84 4.40
CA ALA A 50 2.50 15.93 4.82
C ALA A 50 1.31 16.67 5.44
N LYS A 51 1.57 17.63 6.33
CA LYS A 51 0.54 18.50 6.93
C LYS A 51 -0.30 19.21 5.86
N THR A 52 0.37 19.82 4.89
CA THR A 52 -0.30 20.50 3.78
C THR A 52 -1.16 19.56 2.94
N ARG A 53 -0.63 18.37 2.61
CA ARG A 53 -1.35 17.37 1.82
C ARG A 53 -2.53 16.78 2.60
N ILE A 54 -2.36 16.48 3.88
CA ILE A 54 -3.44 15.98 4.75
C ILE A 54 -4.60 16.98 4.73
N ASP A 55 -4.32 18.25 4.95
CA ASP A 55 -5.35 19.28 5.04
C ASP A 55 -6.06 19.58 3.72
N LYS A 56 -5.33 19.62 2.61
CA LYS A 56 -5.87 20.10 1.32
C LYS A 56 -6.39 18.98 0.42
N GLU A 57 -5.84 17.77 0.55
CA GLU A 57 -6.09 16.67 -0.39
C GLU A 57 -6.67 15.44 0.30
N ILE A 58 -6.01 14.95 1.38
CA ILE A 58 -6.30 13.62 1.91
C ILE A 58 -7.57 13.62 2.76
N LEU A 59 -7.73 14.53 3.72
CA LEU A 59 -8.94 14.60 4.54
C LEU A 59 -10.20 14.81 3.69
N PRO A 60 -10.23 15.76 2.72
CA PRO A 60 -11.37 15.89 1.81
C PRO A 60 -11.66 14.62 1.00
N ALA A 61 -10.61 13.90 0.55
CA ALA A 61 -10.79 12.67 -0.21
C ALA A 61 -11.36 11.52 0.63
N ILE A 62 -10.94 11.39 1.91
CA ILE A 62 -11.43 10.35 2.82
C ILE A 62 -12.88 10.64 3.28
N ILE A 63 -13.20 11.88 3.64
CA ILE A 63 -14.53 12.26 4.14
C ILE A 63 -15.54 12.28 2.98
N GLY A 64 -15.07 12.65 1.78
CA GLY A 64 -15.87 12.66 0.55
C GLY A 64 -16.45 14.03 0.19
N PRO A 65 -17.15 14.12 -0.97
CA PRO A 65 -17.59 15.39 -1.55
C PRO A 65 -18.65 16.13 -0.71
N SER A 66 -19.31 15.44 0.21
CA SER A 66 -20.28 16.04 1.15
C SER A 66 -19.65 16.47 2.47
N SER A 67 -18.31 16.51 2.56
CA SER A 67 -17.59 16.86 3.78
C SER A 67 -17.98 18.24 4.30
N SER A 68 -18.38 18.30 5.57
CA SER A 68 -18.64 19.56 6.25
C SER A 68 -17.34 20.14 6.86
N LEU A 69 -17.30 21.48 6.97
CA LEU A 69 -16.19 22.13 7.67
C LEU A 69 -15.97 21.62 9.11
N PRO A 70 -17.03 21.38 9.92
CA PRO A 70 -16.86 20.78 11.25
C PRO A 70 -16.22 19.40 11.25
N GLU A 71 -16.53 18.51 10.30
CA GLU A 71 -15.93 17.17 10.21
C GLU A 71 -14.45 17.25 9.87
N LEU A 72 -14.07 18.09 8.91
CA LEU A 72 -12.68 18.37 8.56
C LEU A 72 -11.91 18.91 9.76
N GLN A 73 -12.49 19.86 10.48
CA GLN A 73 -11.85 20.46 11.65
C GLN A 73 -11.74 19.44 12.80
N ALA A 74 -12.74 18.61 13.02
CA ALA A 74 -12.69 17.55 14.02
C ALA A 74 -11.56 16.54 13.74
N ALA A 75 -11.37 16.14 12.49
CA ALA A 75 -10.26 15.27 12.09
C ALA A 75 -8.90 15.95 12.28
N ARG A 76 -8.76 17.21 11.84
CA ARG A 76 -7.53 18.01 12.04
C ARG A 76 -7.12 18.12 13.49
N ASN A 77 -8.07 18.38 14.39
CA ASN A 77 -7.82 18.55 15.83
C ASN A 77 -7.29 17.27 16.51
N ARG A 78 -7.46 16.10 15.88
CA ARG A 78 -6.92 14.83 16.35
C ARG A 78 -5.51 14.55 15.86
N ILE A 79 -4.97 15.32 14.91
CA ILE A 79 -3.64 15.12 14.35
C ILE A 79 -2.67 16.11 14.97
N THR A 80 -1.61 15.60 15.57
CA THR A 80 -0.46 16.37 16.03
C THR A 80 0.80 15.95 15.29
N TYR A 81 1.76 16.86 15.18
CA TYR A 81 3.01 16.65 14.47
C TYR A 81 4.16 16.79 15.46
N ALA A 82 5.04 15.79 15.54
CA ALA A 82 6.14 15.74 16.49
C ALA A 82 7.48 15.75 15.76
N GLY A 83 8.36 16.66 16.13
CA GLY A 83 9.71 16.78 15.58
C GLY A 83 10.66 15.68 16.05
N LEU A 84 10.42 15.14 17.26
CA LEU A 84 11.23 14.08 17.83
C LEU A 84 10.45 12.75 17.85
N LEU A 85 11.12 11.65 17.46
CA LEU A 85 10.54 10.30 17.48
C LEU A 85 9.99 9.95 18.87
N GLN A 86 10.77 10.19 19.92
CA GLN A 86 10.40 9.87 21.29
C GLN A 86 9.09 10.58 21.71
N GLU A 87 8.91 11.85 21.33
CA GLU A 87 7.69 12.60 21.63
C GLU A 87 6.47 12.01 20.92
N ALA A 88 6.66 11.57 19.67
CA ALA A 88 5.58 10.97 18.90
C ALA A 88 5.09 9.66 19.51
N VAL A 89 6.00 8.80 19.97
CA VAL A 89 5.68 7.41 20.30
C VAL A 89 5.50 7.11 21.79
N THR A 90 5.90 8.03 22.68
CA THR A 90 5.75 7.81 24.12
C THR A 90 4.27 7.79 24.54
N GLY A 91 3.86 6.71 25.20
CA GLY A 91 2.51 6.55 25.77
C GLY A 91 1.39 6.39 24.74
N VAL A 92 1.70 5.96 23.52
CA VAL A 92 0.69 5.57 22.51
C VAL A 92 0.35 4.09 22.63
N ASP A 93 -0.81 3.70 22.09
CA ASP A 93 -1.27 2.32 22.11
C ASP A 93 -0.71 1.52 20.93
N LEU A 94 -0.52 2.18 19.78
CA LEU A 94 -0.07 1.60 18.51
C LEU A 94 0.91 2.54 17.83
N VAL A 95 1.99 1.99 17.30
CA VAL A 95 2.90 2.68 16.38
C VAL A 95 2.82 1.99 15.02
N ILE A 96 2.57 2.77 13.95
CA ILE A 96 2.60 2.29 12.57
C ILE A 96 3.79 2.96 11.86
N GLU A 97 4.78 2.15 11.50
CA GLU A 97 5.94 2.59 10.73
C GLU A 97 5.60 2.58 9.22
N ALA A 98 5.93 3.66 8.53
CA ALA A 98 5.76 3.86 7.10
C ALA A 98 6.96 4.65 6.52
N VAL A 99 8.18 4.33 6.96
CA VAL A 99 9.42 4.91 6.44
C VAL A 99 9.85 4.24 5.12
N LYS A 100 11.02 4.59 4.60
CA LYS A 100 11.59 3.99 3.39
C LYS A 100 11.63 2.46 3.50
N GLU A 101 11.35 1.79 2.37
CA GLU A 101 11.37 0.33 2.24
C GLU A 101 12.82 -0.18 2.13
N ASP A 102 13.48 -0.25 3.29
CA ASP A 102 14.88 -0.61 3.46
C ASP A 102 15.04 -1.32 4.80
N LEU A 103 15.60 -2.53 4.79
CA LEU A 103 15.68 -3.39 5.97
C LEU A 103 16.51 -2.76 7.09
N ASP A 104 17.66 -2.17 6.76
CA ASP A 104 18.56 -1.60 7.77
C ASP A 104 17.92 -0.38 8.44
N VAL A 105 17.27 0.49 7.66
CA VAL A 105 16.49 1.63 8.18
C VAL A 105 15.37 1.14 9.11
N LYS A 106 14.64 0.09 8.71
CA LYS A 106 13.57 -0.46 9.56
C LYS A 106 14.13 -1.04 10.86
N ARG A 107 15.25 -1.77 10.82
CA ARG A 107 15.91 -2.30 12.02
C ARG A 107 16.30 -1.20 13.01
N GLU A 108 16.88 -0.11 12.53
CA GLU A 108 17.22 1.06 13.36
C GLU A 108 15.98 1.68 13.99
N VAL A 109 14.95 1.96 13.18
CA VAL A 109 13.70 2.54 13.66
C VAL A 109 13.03 1.64 14.69
N PHE A 110 12.91 0.33 14.44
CA PHE A 110 12.24 -0.58 15.38
C PHE A 110 13.04 -0.81 16.67
N ALA A 111 14.37 -0.73 16.67
CA ALA A 111 15.17 -0.70 17.88
C ALA A 111 14.84 0.53 18.75
N ASP A 112 14.71 1.71 18.13
CA ASP A 112 14.31 2.94 18.84
C ASP A 112 12.86 2.88 19.32
N LEU A 113 11.92 2.37 18.50
CA LEU A 113 10.53 2.18 18.90
C LEU A 113 10.40 1.23 20.08
N SER A 114 11.15 0.14 20.08
CA SER A 114 11.18 -0.81 21.21
C SER A 114 11.61 -0.15 22.52
N ARG A 115 12.52 0.82 22.46
CA ARG A 115 13.02 1.56 23.61
C ARG A 115 12.04 2.65 24.07
N PHE A 116 11.46 3.43 23.15
CA PHE A 116 10.64 4.59 23.48
C PHE A 116 9.16 4.27 23.68
N ALA A 117 8.67 3.16 23.14
CA ALA A 117 7.29 2.69 23.19
C ALA A 117 7.18 1.22 23.64
N PRO A 118 7.76 0.82 24.80
CA PRO A 118 7.91 -0.59 25.20
C PRO A 118 6.57 -1.30 25.42
N ASN A 119 5.48 -0.56 25.61
CA ASN A 119 4.15 -1.12 25.85
C ASN A 119 3.22 -1.02 24.64
N ALA A 120 3.60 -0.28 23.60
CA ALA A 120 2.80 -0.14 22.40
C ALA A 120 2.83 -1.42 21.52
N ILE A 121 1.79 -1.60 20.73
CA ILE A 121 1.83 -2.52 19.59
C ILE A 121 2.67 -1.85 18.51
N LEU A 122 3.62 -2.58 17.93
CA LEU A 122 4.49 -2.08 16.88
C LEU A 122 4.10 -2.70 15.53
N ALA A 123 3.82 -1.87 14.56
CA ALA A 123 3.41 -2.32 13.25
C ALA A 123 4.26 -1.68 12.15
N THR A 124 4.55 -2.44 11.09
CA THR A 124 5.11 -1.91 9.85
C THR A 124 4.10 -1.94 8.72
N ASN A 125 4.05 -0.87 7.93
CA ASN A 125 3.27 -0.85 6.69
C ASN A 125 4.01 -1.47 5.50
N SER A 126 5.19 -2.05 5.72
CA SER A 126 5.97 -2.67 4.65
C SER A 126 5.16 -3.64 3.82
N SER A 127 5.28 -3.53 2.49
CA SER A 127 4.63 -4.39 1.50
C SER A 127 5.50 -5.58 1.07
N SER A 128 6.81 -5.51 1.29
CA SER A 128 7.78 -6.48 0.78
C SER A 128 8.70 -7.08 1.85
N ILE A 129 8.85 -6.40 3.01
CA ILE A 129 9.70 -6.85 4.11
C ILE A 129 8.82 -7.38 5.24
N PRO A 130 8.72 -8.70 5.44
CA PRO A 130 8.08 -9.27 6.61
C PRO A 130 8.74 -8.80 7.91
N CYS A 131 7.94 -8.39 8.89
CA CYS A 131 8.47 -7.90 10.16
C CYS A 131 9.28 -8.96 10.94
N ALA A 132 9.13 -10.23 10.60
CA ALA A 132 9.96 -11.31 11.10
C ALA A 132 11.46 -11.08 10.85
N GLN A 133 11.84 -10.34 9.78
CA GLN A 133 13.24 -10.07 9.42
C GLN A 133 13.94 -9.07 10.36
N PHE A 134 13.18 -8.38 11.21
CA PHE A 134 13.71 -7.45 12.21
C PHE A 134 13.07 -7.62 13.60
N ALA A 135 12.41 -8.75 13.83
CA ALA A 135 11.83 -9.05 15.13
C ALA A 135 12.88 -9.17 16.25
N ASP A 136 14.12 -9.53 15.90
CA ASP A 136 15.24 -9.68 16.84
C ASP A 136 15.70 -8.35 17.47
N VAL A 137 15.43 -7.19 16.86
CA VAL A 137 15.73 -5.88 17.45
C VAL A 137 14.59 -5.33 18.32
N VAL A 138 13.47 -6.04 18.41
CA VAL A 138 12.30 -5.66 19.22
C VAL A 138 12.26 -6.47 20.51
N THR A 139 12.23 -5.78 21.66
CA THR A 139 12.24 -6.44 22.99
C THR A 139 11.03 -7.34 23.22
N ASN A 140 9.86 -6.91 22.72
CA ASN A 140 8.58 -7.61 22.89
C ASN A 140 8.01 -8.00 21.51
N PRO A 141 8.60 -8.98 20.78
CA PRO A 141 8.22 -9.34 19.42
C PRO A 141 6.81 -9.93 19.33
N GLU A 142 6.21 -10.34 20.44
CA GLU A 142 4.82 -10.77 20.53
C GLU A 142 3.80 -9.64 20.23
N ARG A 143 4.26 -8.37 20.20
CA ARG A 143 3.48 -7.19 19.84
C ARG A 143 3.85 -6.60 18.48
N LEU A 144 4.70 -7.27 17.72
CA LEU A 144 5.16 -6.85 16.41
C LEU A 144 4.35 -7.54 15.31
N LEU A 145 3.86 -6.78 14.31
CA LEU A 145 3.18 -7.32 13.15
C LEU A 145 3.34 -6.44 11.91
N ASN A 146 3.04 -6.99 10.75
CA ASN A 146 2.78 -6.19 9.55
C ASN A 146 1.31 -5.74 9.52
N MET A 147 1.09 -4.46 9.19
CA MET A 147 -0.20 -3.84 8.89
C MET A 147 -0.11 -3.18 7.52
N HIS A 148 -0.35 -3.94 6.45
CA HIS A 148 -0.16 -3.52 5.08
C HIS A 148 -1.42 -2.84 4.54
N PHE A 149 -1.39 -1.51 4.46
CA PHE A 149 -2.42 -0.66 3.86
C PHE A 149 -2.15 -0.43 2.37
N PHE A 150 -3.19 -0.02 1.64
CA PHE A 150 -3.12 0.19 0.19
C PHE A 150 -3.50 1.61 -0.21
N ALA A 151 -2.66 2.26 -1.01
CA ALA A 151 -2.94 3.61 -1.54
C ALA A 151 -3.75 3.54 -2.86
N PRO A 152 -4.65 4.48 -3.12
CA PRO A 152 -5.20 5.47 -2.17
C PRO A 152 -6.15 4.81 -1.16
N ILE A 153 -5.98 5.13 0.12
CA ILE A 153 -6.68 4.44 1.22
C ILE A 153 -8.21 4.63 1.21
N TRP A 154 -8.69 5.70 0.58
CA TRP A 154 -10.12 6.00 0.42
C TRP A 154 -10.76 5.24 -0.76
N VAL A 155 -9.95 4.58 -1.60
CA VAL A 155 -10.41 3.72 -2.70
C VAL A 155 -10.20 2.25 -2.35
N ARG A 156 -9.02 1.94 -1.80
CA ARG A 156 -8.62 0.57 -1.44
C ARG A 156 -8.84 0.34 0.05
N THR A 157 -10.10 0.09 0.41
CA THR A 157 -10.55 -0.06 1.80
C THR A 157 -10.20 -1.44 2.36
N MET A 158 -8.92 -1.79 2.35
CA MET A 158 -8.42 -3.07 2.84
C MET A 158 -7.09 -2.91 3.59
N LEU A 159 -6.84 -3.84 4.52
CA LEU A 159 -5.67 -3.91 5.37
C LEU A 159 -5.31 -5.38 5.59
N GLU A 160 -4.12 -5.80 5.21
CA GLU A 160 -3.63 -7.16 5.46
C GLU A 160 -2.78 -7.18 6.73
N LEU A 161 -3.08 -8.10 7.65
CA LEU A 161 -2.30 -8.32 8.86
C LEU A 161 -1.46 -9.57 8.74
N MET A 162 -0.18 -9.51 9.12
CA MET A 162 0.68 -10.69 9.16
C MET A 162 1.53 -10.70 10.44
N SER A 163 1.57 -11.85 11.10
CA SER A 163 2.37 -12.08 12.30
C SER A 163 3.88 -11.95 12.03
N SER A 164 4.65 -11.56 13.05
CA SER A 164 6.12 -11.69 13.04
C SER A 164 6.61 -13.14 13.18
N GLY A 165 5.70 -14.07 13.44
CA GLY A 165 6.00 -15.44 13.91
C GLY A 165 5.89 -15.58 15.42
N SER A 166 6.02 -14.49 16.17
CA SER A 166 5.86 -14.43 17.62
C SER A 166 4.62 -13.64 18.08
N THR A 167 3.96 -12.92 17.17
CA THR A 167 2.76 -12.11 17.48
C THR A 167 1.67 -12.99 18.07
N THR A 168 1.12 -12.58 19.21
CA THR A 168 0.04 -13.33 19.84
C THR A 168 -1.28 -13.22 19.09
N ASP A 169 -2.14 -14.23 19.21
CA ASP A 169 -3.46 -14.21 18.59
C ASP A 169 -4.32 -13.05 19.13
N ASP A 170 -4.19 -12.70 20.41
CA ASP A 170 -4.87 -11.54 21.00
C ASP A 170 -4.52 -10.24 20.27
N ILE A 171 -3.24 -10.00 20.01
CA ILE A 171 -2.77 -8.82 19.26
C ILE A 171 -3.31 -8.84 17.84
N LEU A 172 -3.29 -9.99 17.16
CA LEU A 172 -3.84 -10.11 15.80
C LEU A 172 -5.34 -9.81 15.78
N GLN A 173 -6.11 -10.34 16.72
CA GLN A 173 -7.56 -10.10 16.78
C GLN A 173 -7.89 -8.64 17.17
N ARG A 174 -7.11 -8.03 18.08
CA ARG A 174 -7.23 -6.60 18.42
C ARG A 174 -6.94 -5.72 17.20
N MET A 175 -5.89 -6.02 16.44
CA MET A 175 -5.54 -5.25 15.23
C MET A 175 -6.53 -5.48 14.10
N LYS A 176 -7.13 -6.68 14.02
CA LYS A 176 -8.25 -6.93 13.13
C LYS A 176 -9.45 -6.05 13.50
N ALA A 177 -9.85 -6.04 14.77
CA ALA A 177 -10.94 -5.20 15.25
C ALA A 177 -10.65 -3.70 15.02
N PHE A 178 -9.40 -3.26 15.20
CA PHE A 178 -8.97 -1.91 14.88
C PHE A 178 -9.13 -1.61 13.39
N GLY A 179 -8.64 -2.45 12.48
CA GLY A 179 -8.80 -2.27 11.03
C GLY A 179 -10.28 -2.23 10.61
N ASP A 180 -11.09 -3.14 11.14
CA ASP A 180 -12.54 -3.18 10.90
C ASP A 180 -13.22 -1.88 11.41
N SER A 181 -12.79 -1.34 12.56
CA SER A 181 -13.30 -0.06 13.10
C SER A 181 -12.96 1.15 12.25
N LEU A 182 -11.90 1.05 11.43
CA LEU A 182 -11.54 2.06 10.43
C LEU A 182 -12.38 1.96 9.15
N GLY A 183 -13.25 0.93 9.03
CA GLY A 183 -14.04 0.63 7.84
C GLY A 183 -13.26 -0.10 6.76
N LEU A 184 -12.22 -0.85 7.14
CA LEU A 184 -11.41 -1.65 6.23
C LEU A 184 -11.79 -3.12 6.31
N VAL A 185 -11.65 -3.84 5.20
CA VAL A 185 -11.66 -5.31 5.20
C VAL A 185 -10.29 -5.79 5.65
N THR A 186 -10.23 -6.51 6.79
CA THR A 186 -8.97 -6.79 7.50
C THR A 186 -8.71 -8.30 7.63
N PRO A 187 -8.24 -8.98 6.58
CA PRO A 187 -7.84 -10.38 6.68
C PRO A 187 -6.53 -10.54 7.46
N ILE A 188 -6.41 -11.67 8.16
CA ILE A 188 -5.16 -12.13 8.77
C ILE A 188 -4.49 -13.10 7.80
N VAL A 189 -3.24 -12.82 7.46
CA VAL A 189 -2.40 -13.69 6.63
C VAL A 189 -1.80 -14.77 7.53
N HIS A 190 -2.08 -16.03 7.20
CA HIS A 190 -1.54 -17.16 7.95
C HIS A 190 -0.13 -17.52 7.44
N GLY A 191 0.81 -17.63 8.38
CA GLY A 191 2.23 -17.88 8.10
C GLY A 191 2.97 -16.65 7.53
N GLN A 192 4.20 -16.87 7.08
CA GLN A 192 5.02 -15.83 6.45
C GLN A 192 4.76 -15.81 4.94
N SER A 193 4.44 -14.66 4.39
CA SER A 193 4.12 -14.54 2.97
C SER A 193 4.66 -13.22 2.41
N LYS A 194 5.75 -13.29 1.63
CA LYS A 194 6.19 -12.14 0.85
C LYS A 194 5.12 -11.74 -0.16
N GLY A 195 4.71 -10.47 -0.13
CA GLY A 195 3.61 -9.96 -0.95
C GLY A 195 2.20 -10.29 -0.42
N PHE A 196 2.10 -10.84 0.79
CA PHE A 196 0.83 -11.08 1.50
C PHE A 196 -0.16 -11.89 0.66
N ILE A 197 -1.40 -11.44 0.52
CA ILE A 197 -2.43 -12.07 -0.32
C ILE A 197 -2.47 -11.39 -1.69
N ILE A 198 -2.79 -10.07 -1.70
CA ILE A 198 -3.10 -9.40 -2.96
C ILE A 198 -1.88 -9.21 -3.86
N ASN A 199 -0.71 -8.86 -3.30
CA ASN A 199 0.49 -8.69 -4.11
C ASN A 199 1.01 -10.01 -4.69
N ARG A 200 0.78 -11.15 -4.03
CA ARG A 200 1.08 -12.48 -4.59
C ARG A 200 0.19 -12.81 -5.78
N ILE A 201 -1.13 -12.59 -5.65
CA ILE A 201 -2.08 -12.81 -6.74
C ILE A 201 -1.76 -11.87 -7.89
N TRP A 202 -1.56 -10.59 -7.59
CA TRP A 202 -1.22 -9.58 -8.58
C TRP A 202 0.10 -9.90 -9.29
N ARG A 203 1.10 -10.39 -8.58
CA ARG A 203 2.36 -10.81 -9.20
C ARG A 203 2.14 -11.93 -10.21
N ALA A 204 1.33 -12.94 -9.88
CA ALA A 204 1.02 -14.03 -10.82
C ALA A 204 0.31 -13.51 -12.07
N VAL A 205 -0.66 -12.61 -11.93
CA VAL A 205 -1.35 -11.97 -13.04
C VAL A 205 -0.38 -11.18 -13.93
N LYS A 206 0.45 -10.32 -13.35
CA LYS A 206 1.45 -9.54 -14.10
C LYS A 206 2.39 -10.43 -14.90
N ARG A 207 2.96 -11.44 -14.24
CA ARG A 207 3.94 -12.34 -14.88
C ARG A 207 3.33 -13.05 -16.07
N GLU A 208 2.14 -13.62 -15.89
CA GLU A 208 1.49 -14.34 -16.99
C GLU A 208 1.06 -13.39 -18.12
N SER A 209 0.55 -12.21 -17.80
CA SER A 209 0.22 -11.20 -18.82
C SER A 209 1.44 -10.77 -19.63
N LEU A 210 2.57 -10.52 -19.00
CA LEU A 210 3.83 -10.18 -19.66
C LEU A 210 4.34 -11.35 -20.52
N ARG A 211 4.19 -12.59 -20.04
CA ARG A 211 4.61 -13.81 -20.74
C ARG A 211 3.81 -14.02 -22.02
N VAL A 212 2.49 -13.84 -21.99
CA VAL A 212 1.62 -13.90 -23.17
C VAL A 212 2.13 -12.98 -24.29
N VAL A 213 2.60 -11.77 -23.91
CA VAL A 213 3.15 -10.82 -24.90
C VAL A 213 4.58 -11.19 -25.33
N ASP A 214 5.45 -11.62 -24.40
CA ASP A 214 6.82 -12.05 -24.72
C ASP A 214 6.85 -13.26 -25.68
N GLU A 215 5.89 -14.16 -25.54
CA GLU A 215 5.73 -15.36 -26.41
C GLU A 215 5.03 -15.03 -27.75
N GLY A 216 4.60 -13.77 -27.94
CA GLY A 216 3.92 -13.34 -29.17
C GLY A 216 2.50 -13.91 -29.35
N VAL A 217 1.87 -14.36 -28.25
CA VAL A 217 0.50 -14.91 -28.28
C VAL A 217 -0.52 -13.82 -28.53
N ALA A 218 -0.37 -12.65 -27.91
CA ALA A 218 -1.25 -11.50 -28.06
C ALA A 218 -0.53 -10.19 -27.85
N SER A 219 -1.15 -9.08 -28.27
CA SER A 219 -0.70 -7.72 -27.89
C SER A 219 -1.08 -7.38 -26.45
N ALA A 220 -0.39 -6.40 -25.83
CA ALA A 220 -0.75 -5.88 -24.51
C ALA A 220 -2.20 -5.33 -24.49
N GLU A 221 -2.61 -4.66 -25.58
CA GLU A 221 -3.97 -4.15 -25.73
C GLU A 221 -5.02 -5.25 -25.77
N ASP A 222 -4.75 -6.37 -26.46
CA ASP A 222 -5.70 -7.49 -26.53
C ASP A 222 -5.82 -8.21 -25.19
N VAL A 223 -4.71 -8.40 -24.47
CA VAL A 223 -4.74 -8.94 -23.11
C VAL A 223 -5.62 -8.08 -22.21
N ASP A 224 -5.40 -6.76 -22.20
CA ASP A 224 -6.17 -5.83 -21.38
C ASP A 224 -7.64 -5.79 -21.81
N ARG A 225 -7.93 -5.77 -23.10
CA ARG A 225 -9.30 -5.76 -23.62
C ARG A 225 -10.08 -7.01 -23.19
N LEU A 226 -9.48 -8.19 -23.37
CA LEU A 226 -10.12 -9.46 -22.99
C LEU A 226 -10.26 -9.58 -21.47
N TRP A 227 -9.27 -9.10 -20.70
CA TRP A 227 -9.38 -9.04 -19.25
C TRP A 227 -10.57 -8.16 -18.80
N MET A 228 -10.66 -6.94 -19.32
CA MET A 228 -11.75 -6.01 -18.97
C MET A 228 -13.12 -6.55 -19.34
N LEU A 229 -13.25 -7.18 -20.50
CA LEU A 229 -14.51 -7.80 -20.94
C LEU A 229 -14.90 -9.00 -20.08
N PHE A 230 -13.94 -9.88 -19.76
CA PHE A 230 -14.21 -11.10 -19.01
C PHE A 230 -14.54 -10.81 -17.54
N PHE A 231 -13.76 -9.96 -16.89
CA PHE A 231 -13.93 -9.63 -15.48
C PHE A 231 -14.87 -8.45 -15.22
N GLN A 232 -15.35 -7.75 -16.25
CA GLN A 232 -16.20 -6.55 -16.16
C GLN A 232 -15.57 -5.46 -15.29
N THR A 233 -14.27 -5.19 -15.47
CA THR A 233 -13.50 -4.21 -14.70
C THR A 233 -13.11 -3.03 -15.59
N GLY A 234 -12.89 -1.85 -14.97
CA GLY A 234 -12.32 -0.67 -15.64
C GLY A 234 -10.79 -0.65 -15.66
N TYR A 235 -10.15 -1.68 -15.14
CA TYR A 235 -8.69 -1.78 -15.04
C TYR A 235 -8.22 -3.13 -15.56
N ALA A 236 -7.01 -3.16 -16.12
CA ALA A 236 -6.41 -4.35 -16.70
C ALA A 236 -4.90 -4.40 -16.46
N PRO A 237 -4.25 -5.55 -16.61
CA PRO A 237 -2.88 -5.78 -16.19
C PRO A 237 -1.86 -4.73 -16.68
N PHE A 238 -1.84 -4.42 -17.97
CA PHE A 238 -0.86 -3.48 -18.53
C PHE A 238 -1.15 -2.04 -18.14
N GLY A 239 -2.43 -1.64 -18.10
CA GLY A 239 -2.84 -0.34 -17.60
C GLY A 239 -2.44 -0.13 -16.13
N ILE A 240 -2.60 -1.15 -15.28
CA ILE A 240 -2.17 -1.08 -13.87
C ILE A 240 -0.64 -1.02 -13.77
N MET A 241 0.12 -1.76 -14.60
CA MET A 241 1.58 -1.69 -14.61
C MET A 241 2.07 -0.29 -14.99
N ASP A 242 1.44 0.37 -15.96
CA ASP A 242 1.75 1.76 -16.32
C ASP A 242 1.48 2.74 -15.17
N MET A 243 0.40 2.58 -14.43
CA MET A 243 0.09 3.39 -13.25
C MET A 243 1.10 3.21 -12.11
N VAL A 244 1.57 1.99 -11.89
CA VAL A 244 2.59 1.66 -10.87
C VAL A 244 3.97 2.19 -11.27
N GLY A 245 4.27 2.17 -12.56
CA GLY A 245 5.56 2.46 -13.16
C GLY A 245 6.35 1.20 -13.46
N LEU A 246 6.76 1.07 -14.72
CA LEU A 246 7.39 -0.16 -15.24
C LEU A 246 8.74 -0.45 -14.58
N ASP A 247 9.50 0.57 -14.19
CA ASP A 247 10.73 0.43 -13.40
C ASP A 247 10.46 -0.15 -12.01
N VAL A 248 9.38 0.27 -11.33
CA VAL A 248 8.96 -0.31 -10.06
C VAL A 248 8.55 -1.77 -10.24
N VAL A 249 7.81 -2.07 -11.31
CA VAL A 249 7.43 -3.45 -11.67
C VAL A 249 8.68 -4.32 -11.85
N ARG A 250 9.69 -3.84 -12.59
CA ARG A 250 10.99 -4.51 -12.77
C ARG A 250 11.70 -4.76 -11.44
N ASP A 251 11.78 -3.75 -10.59
CA ASP A 251 12.52 -3.84 -9.32
C ASP A 251 11.87 -4.84 -8.36
N ILE A 252 10.54 -4.95 -8.38
CA ILE A 252 9.80 -5.98 -7.67
C ILE A 252 10.21 -7.38 -8.17
N GLU A 253 10.20 -7.65 -9.48
CA GLU A 253 10.60 -8.95 -10.01
C GLU A 253 12.05 -9.29 -9.66
N TRP A 254 13.00 -8.33 -9.78
CA TRP A 254 14.37 -8.54 -9.33
C TRP A 254 14.47 -8.83 -7.83
N SER A 255 13.61 -8.26 -6.99
CA SER A 255 13.59 -8.56 -5.55
C SER A 255 13.21 -10.01 -5.28
N TYR A 256 12.30 -10.58 -6.06
CA TYR A 256 11.93 -12.00 -5.96
C TYR A 256 13.03 -12.90 -6.49
N GLN A 257 13.59 -12.58 -7.66
CA GLN A 257 14.64 -13.39 -8.26
C GLN A 257 15.88 -13.51 -7.36
N ARG A 258 16.30 -12.42 -6.70
CA ARG A 258 17.40 -12.45 -5.74
C ARG A 258 17.17 -13.34 -4.53
N GLU A 259 15.91 -13.57 -4.17
CA GLU A 259 15.54 -14.40 -3.01
C GLU A 259 15.36 -15.86 -3.38
N THR A 260 14.77 -16.13 -4.54
CA THR A 260 14.46 -17.50 -5.00
C THR A 260 15.62 -18.12 -5.79
N ASP A 261 16.49 -17.30 -6.38
CA ASP A 261 17.49 -17.68 -7.39
C ASP A 261 16.89 -18.43 -8.60
N ASP A 262 15.55 -18.33 -8.77
CA ASP A 262 14.85 -18.97 -9.87
C ASP A 262 14.94 -18.08 -11.14
N PRO A 263 15.52 -18.58 -12.24
CA PRO A 263 15.58 -17.85 -13.52
C PRO A 263 14.22 -17.43 -14.05
N THR A 264 13.15 -18.13 -13.71
CA THR A 264 11.78 -17.79 -14.15
C THR A 264 11.22 -16.57 -13.43
N ASP A 265 11.85 -16.14 -12.33
CA ASP A 265 11.48 -14.94 -11.58
C ASP A 265 12.14 -13.65 -12.13
N LYS A 266 12.96 -13.75 -13.17
CA LYS A 266 13.53 -12.58 -13.85
C LYS A 266 12.44 -11.72 -14.49
N PRO A 267 12.63 -10.39 -14.55
CA PRO A 267 11.76 -9.51 -15.32
C PRO A 267 11.63 -9.96 -16.77
N SER A 268 10.44 -9.83 -17.34
CA SER A 268 10.16 -10.22 -18.72
C SER A 268 10.92 -9.36 -19.75
N GLY A 269 11.16 -9.93 -20.94
CA GLY A 269 11.90 -9.25 -22.00
C GLY A 269 11.21 -7.98 -22.50
N ILE A 270 9.88 -8.00 -22.65
CA ILE A 270 9.13 -6.81 -23.07
C ILE A 270 9.21 -5.70 -22.03
N LEU A 271 9.13 -6.03 -20.74
CA LEU A 271 9.26 -5.05 -19.66
C LEU A 271 10.62 -4.34 -19.69
N LEU A 272 11.70 -5.09 -19.87
CA LEU A 272 13.05 -4.53 -19.95
C LEU A 272 13.21 -3.63 -21.18
N LYS A 273 12.72 -4.04 -22.35
CA LYS A 273 12.73 -3.22 -23.58
C LYS A 273 11.97 -1.91 -23.42
N MET A 274 10.81 -1.93 -22.76
CA MET A 274 10.04 -0.72 -22.50
C MET A 274 10.82 0.27 -21.63
N ILE A 275 11.46 -0.21 -20.57
CA ILE A 275 12.26 0.61 -19.67
C ILE A 275 13.49 1.18 -20.37
N GLU A 276 14.20 0.37 -21.16
CA GLU A 276 15.35 0.82 -21.97
C GLU A 276 14.96 1.93 -22.96
N ALA A 277 13.74 1.85 -23.50
CA ALA A 277 13.19 2.89 -24.37
C ALA A 277 12.70 4.14 -23.61
N GLY A 278 12.89 4.23 -22.29
CA GLY A 278 12.40 5.34 -21.44
C GLY A 278 10.89 5.36 -21.21
N LYS A 279 10.18 4.30 -21.60
CA LYS A 279 8.73 4.17 -21.43
C LYS A 279 8.46 3.58 -20.03
N LEU A 280 8.21 4.46 -19.06
CA LEU A 280 8.06 4.07 -17.66
C LEU A 280 6.60 4.09 -17.16
N GLY A 281 5.64 4.25 -18.06
CA GLY A 281 4.22 4.37 -17.73
C GLY A 281 3.77 5.82 -17.55
N GLU A 282 2.77 6.03 -16.72
CA GLU A 282 2.12 7.33 -16.52
C GLU A 282 3.10 8.44 -16.17
N LYS A 283 4.09 8.18 -15.31
CA LYS A 283 5.08 9.18 -14.87
C LYS A 283 6.00 9.72 -15.97
N SER A 284 6.18 8.98 -17.06
CA SER A 284 6.96 9.40 -18.24
C SER A 284 6.07 9.83 -19.41
N GLY A 285 4.74 9.80 -19.23
CA GLY A 285 3.77 10.08 -20.30
C GLY A 285 3.59 8.92 -21.28
N GLN A 286 4.41 7.88 -21.20
CA GLN A 286 4.33 6.71 -22.06
C GLN A 286 4.79 5.42 -21.35
N GLY A 287 4.03 4.37 -21.50
CA GLY A 287 4.31 3.01 -21.11
C GLY A 287 3.81 2.05 -22.17
N PHE A 288 3.05 1.02 -21.80
CA PHE A 288 2.27 0.22 -22.75
C PHE A 288 1.21 1.08 -23.43
N TYR A 289 0.76 2.13 -22.77
CA TYR A 289 -0.17 3.13 -23.28
C TYR A 289 0.44 4.53 -23.26
N SER A 290 -0.18 5.45 -24.01
CA SER A 290 0.11 6.88 -23.95
C SER A 290 -0.76 7.54 -22.86
N HIS A 291 -0.16 8.42 -22.05
CA HIS A 291 -0.80 9.13 -20.96
C HIS A 291 -0.79 10.65 -21.21
N PRO A 292 -1.78 11.39 -20.67
CA PRO A 292 -2.72 11.05 -19.60
C PRO A 292 -4.03 10.37 -20.06
N ASN A 293 -4.26 10.14 -21.34
CA ASN A 293 -5.51 9.60 -21.88
C ASN A 293 -5.26 8.21 -22.52
N PRO A 294 -5.04 7.15 -21.71
CA PRO A 294 -4.71 5.84 -22.23
C PRO A 294 -5.91 5.24 -23.00
N ALA A 295 -5.61 4.43 -24.03
CA ALA A 295 -6.62 3.85 -24.91
C ALA A 295 -7.69 3.07 -24.12
N TYR A 296 -7.29 2.36 -23.07
CA TYR A 296 -8.22 1.57 -22.24
C TYR A 296 -9.26 2.42 -21.48
N SER A 297 -9.06 3.72 -21.35
CA SER A 297 -10.05 4.64 -20.75
C SER A 297 -11.16 5.05 -21.71
N GLN A 298 -11.03 4.73 -23.00
CA GLN A 298 -12.00 5.07 -24.02
C GLN A 298 -13.04 3.96 -24.19
N ALA A 299 -14.31 4.30 -24.31
CA ALA A 299 -15.39 3.33 -24.49
C ALA A 299 -15.19 2.45 -25.75
N SER A 300 -14.58 3.00 -26.80
CA SER A 300 -14.27 2.28 -28.04
C SER A 300 -13.20 1.19 -27.88
N PHE A 301 -12.40 1.25 -26.81
CA PHE A 301 -11.34 0.24 -26.58
C PHE A 301 -11.90 -1.19 -26.49
N LEU A 302 -13.06 -1.36 -25.86
CA LEU A 302 -13.70 -2.67 -25.71
C LEU A 302 -14.33 -3.20 -27.01
N LEU A 303 -14.54 -2.35 -28.00
CA LEU A 303 -15.08 -2.76 -29.30
C LEU A 303 -14.02 -3.43 -30.21
N GLY A 304 -12.74 -3.35 -29.81
CA GLY A 304 -11.63 -3.81 -30.63
C GLY A 304 -11.31 -2.85 -31.80
N PRO A 305 -10.24 -3.12 -32.56
CA PRO A 305 -9.97 -2.37 -33.77
C PRO A 305 -11.15 -2.56 -34.72
N THR A 306 -11.78 -1.45 -35.11
CA THR A 306 -12.73 -1.48 -36.22
C THR A 306 -11.97 -2.03 -37.42
N SER A 307 -12.43 -3.14 -37.95
CA SER A 307 -11.94 -3.63 -39.24
C SER A 307 -12.04 -2.45 -40.21
N ALA A 308 -10.92 -1.93 -40.69
CA ALA A 308 -10.94 -1.02 -41.82
C ALA A 308 -11.73 -1.74 -42.91
N SER A 309 -12.76 -1.07 -43.43
CA SER A 309 -13.49 -1.56 -44.57
C SER A 309 -12.46 -1.89 -45.68
N PRO A 310 -12.52 -3.04 -46.35
CA PRO A 310 -11.58 -3.36 -47.40
C PRO A 310 -11.86 -2.59 -48.69
N ASP A 311 -12.30 -1.34 -48.59
CA ASP A 311 -12.54 -0.44 -49.73
C ASP A 311 -12.15 1.00 -49.36
N GLU A 312 -10.86 1.32 -49.56
CA GLU A 312 -10.37 2.58 -50.10
C GLU A 312 -8.97 2.36 -50.71
#